data_6e373564bff2f27a04525e0bbd677359
#
_entry.id   6e373564bff2f27a04525e0bbd677359
#
_cell.length_a   1.000
_cell.length_b   1.000
_cell.length_c   1.000
_cell.angle_alpha   90.00
_cell.angle_beta   90.00
_cell.angle_gamma   90.00
#
_symmetry.space_group_name_H-M   'P 1'
#
loop_
_entity.id
_entity.type
_entity.pdbx_description
1 polymer ?
#
loop_
_entity_poly.entity_id
_entity_poly.type
_entity_poly.pdbx_seq_one_letter_code
_entity_poly.pdbx_strand_id
1 'polypeptide(L)'
;MTARRLTLLAALCFGIAASAQPLPDCVHAEASVLLFPGSRAAQDAFYDKLDSLVATGRGNVNVWHVGGSHVQAAFFPNRIMNLLDSLTVRGDRGFLFPLRLAGTNYDKSYSISATGEWEAPILTRNSDLRRPRYGVTGYGARTASPDASVGFRLNVDGSSRWSCESVRVLGYGSSDRAYPYILCLADTLRFDFEAATHSYRFDLPAPTDSVVVRFHIPAGEEFTLNGLQPLSWRPGVNYFASGVNGAALPSWLDKCEDLERDLQLVHPDLAILAVGINDSATSAKDFKPEKFKENYRRLIEMVRRVSPECAFIFVTNNDSYRYVRRGMAWNGNGEAVRQAMLELAEEYGAGVWDLYGVMGGAHTVEKWRDAGLAKNDRLHFTDVGYKLLGDLFVEALMADKRNR
;
A
#
# COMPACT_ATOMS: atom_id res chain seq x y z
N MET A 1 12.87 9.93 31.71
CA MET A 1 11.90 9.45 30.71
C MET A 1 12.49 8.39 29.74
N THR A 2 13.74 8.02 29.85
CA THR A 2 14.49 7.15 28.93
C THR A 2 14.41 5.64 29.23
N ALA A 3 14.25 5.22 30.47
CA ALA A 3 14.25 3.79 30.85
C ALA A 3 12.94 3.04 30.48
N ARG A 4 11.78 3.70 30.47
CA ARG A 4 10.49 3.05 30.16
C ARG A 4 10.31 2.74 28.66
N ARG A 5 10.97 3.46 27.74
CA ARG A 5 10.85 3.23 26.30
C ARG A 5 11.79 2.13 25.79
N LEU A 6 12.96 1.96 26.40
CA LEU A 6 13.86 0.83 26.11
C LEU A 6 13.24 -0.52 26.55
N THR A 7 12.48 -0.52 27.66
CA THR A 7 11.79 -1.72 28.16
C THR A 7 10.63 -2.15 27.22
N LEU A 8 10.00 -1.21 26.49
CA LEU A 8 8.95 -1.55 25.52
C LEU A 8 9.52 -2.24 24.26
N LEU A 9 10.70 -1.84 23.78
CA LEU A 9 11.36 -2.54 22.66
C LEU A 9 11.74 -3.99 23.02
N ALA A 10 12.18 -4.24 24.25
CA ALA A 10 12.44 -5.60 24.74
C ALA A 10 11.13 -6.40 24.95
N ALA A 11 10.04 -5.74 25.32
CA ALA A 11 8.75 -6.39 25.55
C ALA A 11 8.04 -6.83 24.28
N LEU A 12 8.27 -6.16 23.11
CA LEU A 12 7.73 -6.62 21.83
C LEU A 12 8.34 -7.94 21.35
N CYS A 13 9.61 -8.20 21.68
CA CYS A 13 10.26 -9.49 21.39
C CYS A 13 9.72 -10.63 22.29
N PHE A 14 9.17 -10.31 23.48
CA PHE A 14 8.62 -11.31 24.40
C PHE A 14 7.09 -11.48 24.28
N GLY A 15 6.37 -10.50 23.73
CA GLY A 15 4.90 -10.54 23.64
C GLY A 15 4.35 -11.47 22.58
N ILE A 16 5.12 -11.78 21.54
CA ILE A 16 4.71 -12.72 20.48
C ILE A 16 4.97 -14.17 20.93
N ALA A 17 5.92 -14.41 21.82
CA ALA A 17 6.28 -15.75 22.30
C ALA A 17 5.36 -16.32 23.40
N ALA A 18 4.48 -15.52 24.02
CA ALA A 18 3.77 -15.93 25.24
C ALA A 18 2.37 -16.57 25.02
N SER A 19 1.86 -16.65 23.76
CA SER A 19 0.59 -17.35 23.48
C SER A 19 0.49 -17.93 22.05
N ALA A 20 1.60 -18.11 21.35
CA ALA A 20 1.58 -18.61 20.00
C ALA A 20 1.34 -20.13 19.98
N GLN A 21 0.20 -20.57 19.48
CA GLN A 21 0.12 -21.93 18.96
C GLN A 21 1.28 -22.15 17.98
N PRO A 22 1.91 -23.35 17.97
CA PRO A 22 2.98 -23.61 17.01
C PRO A 22 2.50 -23.32 15.61
N LEU A 23 3.38 -22.67 14.82
CA LEU A 23 3.07 -22.40 13.41
C LEU A 23 2.80 -23.72 12.69
N PRO A 24 1.89 -23.76 11.73
CA PRO A 24 1.74 -24.94 10.87
C PRO A 24 3.06 -25.30 10.18
N ASP A 25 3.36 -26.60 10.07
CA ASP A 25 4.60 -27.14 9.48
C ASP A 25 4.90 -26.65 8.06
N CYS A 26 3.88 -26.13 7.36
CA CYS A 26 4.03 -25.57 6.02
C CYS A 26 4.57 -24.12 6.02
N VAL A 27 4.73 -23.50 7.17
CA VAL A 27 5.26 -22.14 7.32
C VAL A 27 6.73 -22.23 7.71
N HIS A 28 7.63 -21.88 6.79
CA HIS A 28 9.07 -21.86 6.99
C HIS A 28 9.49 -20.50 7.59
N ALA A 29 9.21 -20.30 8.88
CA ALA A 29 9.49 -19.01 9.55
C ALA A 29 11.00 -18.70 9.58
N GLU A 30 11.86 -19.70 9.57
CA GLU A 30 13.33 -19.57 9.47
C GLU A 30 13.77 -18.92 8.14
N ALA A 31 12.98 -19.04 7.09
CA ALA A 31 13.19 -18.37 5.81
C ALA A 31 12.73 -16.91 5.80
N SER A 32 12.01 -16.47 6.86
CA SER A 32 11.51 -15.10 6.97
C SER A 32 12.62 -14.15 7.43
N VAL A 33 13.55 -13.88 6.53
CA VAL A 33 14.66 -12.94 6.72
C VAL A 33 14.71 -11.97 5.53
N LEU A 34 15.35 -10.80 5.72
CA LEU A 34 15.68 -9.92 4.60
C LEU A 34 17.02 -10.34 4.01
N LEU A 35 17.02 -10.61 2.71
CA LEU A 35 18.20 -10.95 1.93
C LEU A 35 18.73 -9.69 1.25
N PHE A 36 20.03 -9.41 1.36
CA PHE A 36 20.70 -8.32 0.66
C PHE A 36 21.82 -8.88 -0.20
N PRO A 37 21.55 -9.24 -1.47
CA PRO A 37 22.60 -9.74 -2.36
C PRO A 37 23.57 -8.65 -2.80
N GLY A 38 23.18 -7.38 -2.73
CA GLY A 38 23.98 -6.20 -3.05
C GLY A 38 24.26 -5.29 -1.86
N SER A 39 24.43 -4.01 -2.13
CA SER A 39 24.62 -2.98 -1.09
C SER A 39 23.36 -2.83 -0.22
N ARG A 40 23.55 -2.60 1.08
CA ARG A 40 22.45 -2.31 2.02
C ARG A 40 22.41 -0.86 2.47
N ALA A 41 23.24 0.02 1.88
CA ALA A 41 23.41 1.40 2.37
C ALA A 41 22.10 2.19 2.47
N ALA A 42 21.21 2.08 1.49
CA ALA A 42 19.89 2.76 1.54
C ALA A 42 19.01 2.20 2.67
N GLN A 43 19.07 0.88 2.91
CA GLN A 43 18.32 0.26 4.01
C GLN A 43 18.86 0.69 5.36
N ASP A 44 20.17 0.83 5.50
CA ASP A 44 20.79 1.30 6.74
C ASP A 44 20.42 2.77 7.00
N ALA A 45 20.40 3.62 5.98
CA ALA A 45 19.94 5.00 6.08
C ALA A 45 18.45 5.10 6.49
N PHE A 46 17.59 4.23 5.94
CA PHE A 46 16.20 4.11 6.38
C PHE A 46 16.11 3.75 7.87
N TYR A 47 16.91 2.79 8.35
CA TYR A 47 16.93 2.42 9.75
C TYR A 47 17.44 3.54 10.65
N ASP A 48 18.46 4.31 10.22
CA ASP A 48 18.95 5.47 10.96
C ASP A 48 17.86 6.54 11.13
N LYS A 49 17.07 6.78 10.07
CA LYS A 49 15.93 7.68 10.12
C LYS A 49 14.85 7.17 11.06
N LEU A 50 14.53 5.88 11.02
CA LEU A 50 13.57 5.25 11.93
C LEU A 50 14.05 5.32 13.39
N ASP A 51 15.33 5.06 13.66
CA ASP A 51 15.92 5.19 15.00
C ASP A 51 15.88 6.62 15.51
N SER A 52 16.16 7.59 14.66
CA SER A 52 16.06 9.01 14.99
C SER A 52 14.62 9.40 15.35
N LEU A 53 13.62 8.92 14.58
CA LEU A 53 12.19 9.13 14.88
C LEU A 53 11.83 8.51 16.24
N VAL A 54 12.23 7.27 16.50
CA VAL A 54 11.95 6.57 17.77
C VAL A 54 12.62 7.29 18.96
N ALA A 55 13.87 7.72 18.79
CA ALA A 55 14.64 8.35 19.86
C ALA A 55 14.16 9.77 20.19
N THR A 56 13.81 10.55 19.16
CA THR A 56 13.48 11.98 19.31
C THR A 56 11.98 12.26 19.38
N GLY A 57 11.15 11.40 18.81
CA GLY A 57 9.74 11.65 18.58
C GLY A 57 9.50 12.79 17.59
N ARG A 58 10.42 13.04 16.65
CA ARG A 58 10.36 14.14 15.68
C ARG A 58 10.59 13.62 14.26
N GLY A 59 9.95 14.29 13.29
CA GLY A 59 10.01 13.92 11.88
C GLY A 59 9.11 12.76 11.53
N ASN A 60 9.14 12.38 10.27
CA ASN A 60 8.32 11.30 9.72
C ASN A 60 9.17 10.32 8.93
N VAL A 61 8.74 9.06 8.94
CA VAL A 61 9.25 8.01 8.06
C VAL A 61 8.09 7.60 7.15
N ASN A 62 8.30 7.67 5.84
CA ASN A 62 7.28 7.41 4.85
C ASN A 62 7.51 6.05 4.21
N VAL A 63 6.52 5.16 4.32
CA VAL A 63 6.53 3.83 3.71
C VAL A 63 5.50 3.78 2.60
N TRP A 64 5.93 3.47 1.37
CA TRP A 64 5.04 3.19 0.25
C TRP A 64 5.00 1.70 -0.05
N HIS A 65 3.83 1.09 0.03
CA HIS A 65 3.62 -0.33 -0.24
C HIS A 65 2.73 -0.49 -1.47
N VAL A 66 3.30 -0.93 -2.59
CA VAL A 66 2.59 -1.07 -3.86
C VAL A 66 2.45 -2.53 -4.26
N GLY A 67 1.29 -2.86 -4.83
CA GLY A 67 1.05 -4.23 -5.29
C GLY A 67 -0.29 -4.45 -5.99
N GLY A 68 -0.65 -5.71 -6.07
CA GLY A 68 -1.91 -6.19 -6.64
C GLY A 68 -2.98 -6.42 -5.56
N SER A 69 -3.73 -7.53 -5.72
CA SER A 69 -4.82 -7.92 -4.82
C SER A 69 -4.36 -8.19 -3.38
N HIS A 70 -3.13 -8.66 -3.16
CA HIS A 70 -2.59 -8.89 -1.81
C HIS A 70 -2.46 -7.59 -1.01
N VAL A 71 -2.14 -6.48 -1.68
CA VAL A 71 -2.07 -5.16 -1.07
C VAL A 71 -3.47 -4.54 -0.95
N GLN A 72 -4.31 -4.64 -2.00
CA GLN A 72 -5.68 -4.13 -1.96
C GLN A 72 -6.54 -4.81 -0.90
N ALA A 73 -6.29 -6.07 -0.57
CA ALA A 73 -6.99 -6.78 0.50
C ALA A 73 -6.87 -6.10 1.87
N ALA A 74 -5.87 -5.24 2.02
CA ALA A 74 -5.55 -4.41 3.18
C ALA A 74 -5.10 -5.16 4.45
N PHE A 75 -5.34 -6.46 4.59
CA PHE A 75 -4.96 -7.20 5.80
C PHE A 75 -3.45 -7.21 6.03
N PHE A 76 -2.67 -7.51 4.99
CA PHE A 76 -1.21 -7.52 5.05
C PHE A 76 -0.63 -6.12 5.28
N PRO A 77 -0.95 -5.07 4.48
CA PRO A 77 -0.47 -3.71 4.74
C PRO A 77 -0.90 -3.16 6.09
N ASN A 78 -2.16 -3.35 6.50
CA ASN A 78 -2.66 -2.87 7.78
C ASN A 78 -1.96 -3.55 8.97
N ARG A 79 -1.60 -4.84 8.83
CA ARG A 79 -0.84 -5.52 9.88
C ARG A 79 0.55 -4.93 10.04
N ILE A 80 1.26 -4.70 8.92
CA ILE A 80 2.58 -4.04 8.92
C ILE A 80 2.47 -2.65 9.54
N MET A 81 1.54 -1.82 9.05
CA MET A 81 1.30 -0.48 9.56
C MET A 81 1.05 -0.47 11.06
N ASN A 82 0.17 -1.32 11.56
CA ASN A 82 -0.17 -1.39 12.99
C ASN A 82 1.03 -1.82 13.86
N LEU A 83 1.91 -2.68 13.36
CA LEU A 83 3.11 -3.11 14.05
C LEU A 83 4.16 -1.98 14.06
N LEU A 84 4.38 -1.31 12.94
CA LEU A 84 5.29 -0.16 12.87
C LEU A 84 4.80 0.99 13.75
N ASP A 85 3.50 1.29 13.77
CA ASP A 85 2.89 2.28 14.65
C ASP A 85 3.13 2.00 16.14
N SER A 86 3.26 0.73 16.52
CA SER A 86 3.55 0.35 17.91
C SER A 86 4.97 0.73 18.35
N LEU A 87 5.88 0.95 17.42
CA LEU A 87 7.27 1.34 17.67
C LEU A 87 7.43 2.85 17.84
N THR A 88 6.49 3.64 17.33
CA THR A 88 6.58 5.10 17.28
C THR A 88 5.25 5.76 17.68
N VAL A 89 5.25 7.09 17.71
CA VAL A 89 3.99 7.84 17.65
C VAL A 89 3.42 7.69 16.23
N ARG A 90 2.11 7.44 16.12
CA ARG A 90 1.42 7.25 14.83
C ARG A 90 1.53 8.47 13.94
N GLY A 91 1.94 8.25 12.70
CA GLY A 91 1.88 9.23 11.64
C GLY A 91 0.50 9.28 10.96
N ASP A 92 0.48 9.63 9.67
CA ASP A 92 -0.74 9.71 8.87
C ASP A 92 -1.23 8.32 8.43
N ARG A 93 -2.55 8.21 8.23
CA ARG A 93 -3.20 6.95 7.81
C ARG A 93 -2.86 6.56 6.36
N GLY A 94 -2.32 7.48 5.55
CA GLY A 94 -2.11 7.30 4.14
C GLY A 94 -3.35 7.60 3.30
N PHE A 95 -3.39 7.10 2.06
CA PHE A 95 -4.48 7.38 1.14
C PHE A 95 -5.73 6.53 1.40
N LEU A 96 -6.89 7.13 1.18
CA LEU A 96 -8.19 6.50 1.19
C LEU A 96 -8.83 6.65 -0.20
N PHE A 97 -9.56 5.64 -0.63
CA PHE A 97 -10.37 5.72 -1.85
C PHE A 97 -11.71 5.00 -1.65
N PRO A 98 -12.82 5.52 -2.20
CA PRO A 98 -14.14 4.89 -2.09
C PRO A 98 -14.26 3.67 -3.02
N LEU A 99 -13.55 2.59 -2.72
CA LEU A 99 -13.43 1.37 -3.55
C LEU A 99 -14.78 0.73 -3.89
N ARG A 100 -15.83 1.01 -3.10
CA ARG A 100 -17.19 0.56 -3.42
C ARG A 100 -17.72 1.18 -4.71
N LEU A 101 -17.32 2.41 -5.06
CA LEU A 101 -17.68 3.05 -6.32
C LEU A 101 -17.13 2.27 -7.52
N ALA A 102 -15.98 1.65 -7.36
CA ALA A 102 -15.37 0.79 -8.38
C ALA A 102 -15.88 -0.67 -8.33
N GLY A 103 -16.85 -1.00 -7.48
CA GLY A 103 -17.41 -2.34 -7.36
C GLY A 103 -16.39 -3.42 -6.96
N THR A 104 -15.42 -3.06 -6.10
CA THR A 104 -14.35 -3.97 -5.68
C THR A 104 -14.28 -4.08 -4.15
N ASN A 105 -13.51 -5.06 -3.63
CA ASN A 105 -13.27 -5.20 -2.20
C ASN A 105 -12.52 -3.99 -1.65
N TYR A 106 -12.78 -3.65 -0.39
CA TYR A 106 -12.28 -2.46 0.27
C TYR A 106 -11.73 -2.77 1.66
N ASP A 107 -10.86 -1.89 2.13
CA ASP A 107 -10.33 -1.90 3.49
C ASP A 107 -11.46 -1.59 4.49
N LYS A 108 -11.62 -2.47 5.48
CA LYS A 108 -12.64 -2.34 6.54
C LYS A 108 -12.14 -1.58 7.77
N SER A 109 -10.89 -1.12 7.79
CA SER A 109 -10.33 -0.34 8.90
C SER A 109 -10.83 1.11 8.93
N TYR A 110 -11.51 1.53 7.88
CA TYR A 110 -12.24 2.79 7.80
C TYR A 110 -13.56 2.61 7.03
N SER A 111 -14.47 3.54 7.17
CA SER A 111 -15.69 3.57 6.35
C SER A 111 -15.67 4.74 5.39
N ILE A 112 -16.28 4.54 4.23
CA ILE A 112 -16.53 5.58 3.23
C ILE A 112 -17.99 5.57 2.83
N SER A 113 -18.59 6.77 2.75
CA SER A 113 -19.89 7.04 2.16
C SER A 113 -19.73 7.90 0.90
N ALA A 114 -20.66 7.78 -0.03
CA ALA A 114 -20.71 8.63 -1.22
C ALA A 114 -22.17 8.91 -1.59
N THR A 115 -22.42 10.09 -2.16
CA THR A 115 -23.69 10.50 -2.79
C THR A 115 -23.45 10.93 -4.22
N GLY A 116 -24.50 11.02 -5.02
CA GLY A 116 -24.43 11.33 -6.44
C GLY A 116 -24.07 10.10 -7.28
N GLU A 117 -24.02 10.29 -8.59
CA GLU A 117 -23.64 9.25 -9.55
C GLU A 117 -22.15 9.32 -9.84
N TRP A 118 -21.51 8.15 -9.88
CA TRP A 118 -20.07 8.04 -10.07
C TRP A 118 -19.73 6.98 -11.12
N GLU A 119 -18.77 7.27 -11.96
CA GLU A 119 -18.14 6.32 -12.87
C GLU A 119 -16.72 6.05 -12.39
N ALA A 120 -16.43 4.80 -12.00
CA ALA A 120 -15.13 4.40 -11.46
C ALA A 120 -14.60 3.14 -12.15
N PRO A 121 -14.14 3.23 -13.41
CA PRO A 121 -13.56 2.09 -14.11
C PRO A 121 -12.30 1.60 -13.40
N ILE A 122 -12.15 0.27 -13.29
CA ILE A 122 -10.98 -0.33 -12.67
C ILE A 122 -9.83 -0.37 -13.69
N LEU A 123 -8.66 0.11 -13.28
CA LEU A 123 -7.42 0.17 -14.05
C LEU A 123 -7.10 -1.12 -14.84
N THR A 124 -7.38 -2.27 -14.25
CA THR A 124 -7.02 -3.60 -14.77
C THR A 124 -8.12 -4.25 -15.60
N ARG A 125 -9.32 -3.65 -15.67
CA ARG A 125 -10.46 -4.21 -16.39
C ARG A 125 -10.74 -3.42 -17.69
N ASN A 126 -11.22 -4.12 -18.69
CA ASN A 126 -11.82 -3.46 -19.86
C ASN A 126 -13.18 -2.87 -19.45
N SER A 127 -13.44 -1.65 -19.88
CA SER A 127 -14.67 -0.92 -19.62
C SER A 127 -14.96 0.02 -20.77
N ASP A 128 -16.22 0.22 -21.08
CA ASP A 128 -16.69 1.23 -22.05
C ASP A 128 -16.69 2.64 -21.42
N LEU A 129 -16.53 2.73 -20.09
CA LEU A 129 -16.41 4.01 -19.42
C LEU A 129 -15.10 4.71 -19.79
N ARG A 130 -15.15 6.03 -19.92
CA ARG A 130 -13.96 6.85 -20.12
C ARG A 130 -13.02 6.70 -18.93
N ARG A 131 -11.78 6.28 -19.17
CA ARG A 131 -10.78 6.15 -18.12
C ARG A 131 -10.39 7.52 -17.58
N PRO A 132 -10.33 7.69 -16.24
CA PRO A 132 -9.69 8.84 -15.63
C PRO A 132 -8.18 8.72 -15.75
N ARG A 133 -7.46 9.80 -15.50
CA ARG A 133 -6.04 9.72 -15.19
C ARG A 133 -5.90 9.08 -13.81
N TYR A 134 -5.16 8.00 -13.72
CA TYR A 134 -4.91 7.33 -12.46
C TYR A 134 -3.58 7.81 -11.85
N GLY A 135 -3.53 7.89 -10.54
CA GLY A 135 -2.35 8.27 -9.76
C GLY A 135 -1.91 7.18 -8.79
N VAL A 136 -1.31 7.59 -7.69
CA VAL A 136 -0.69 6.70 -6.68
C VAL A 136 -1.66 5.73 -6.02
N THR A 137 -2.95 6.03 -5.95
CA THR A 137 -3.96 5.09 -5.43
C THR A 137 -4.32 3.98 -6.41
N GLY A 138 -4.03 4.17 -7.71
CA GLY A 138 -4.44 3.27 -8.80
C GLY A 138 -5.93 3.32 -9.11
N TYR A 139 -6.66 4.29 -8.56
CA TYR A 139 -8.09 4.47 -8.73
C TYR A 139 -8.45 5.89 -9.14
N GLY A 140 -9.62 6.03 -9.75
CA GLY A 140 -10.23 7.30 -10.07
C GLY A 140 -11.73 7.14 -10.24
N ALA A 141 -12.51 8.04 -9.66
CA ALA A 141 -13.96 8.08 -9.79
C ALA A 141 -14.38 9.44 -10.33
N ARG A 142 -15.15 9.45 -11.41
CA ARG A 142 -15.65 10.66 -12.06
C ARG A 142 -17.13 10.86 -11.77
N THR A 143 -17.52 12.11 -11.59
CA THR A 143 -18.90 12.50 -11.38
C THR A 143 -19.22 13.83 -12.06
N ALA A 144 -20.45 13.94 -12.53
CA ALA A 144 -21.08 15.19 -12.98
C ALA A 144 -22.29 15.56 -12.10
N SER A 145 -22.54 14.84 -11.01
CA SER A 145 -23.65 15.07 -10.11
C SER A 145 -23.43 16.32 -9.27
N PRO A 146 -24.34 17.29 -9.27
CA PRO A 146 -24.18 18.54 -8.51
C PRO A 146 -24.26 18.33 -6.99
N ASP A 147 -24.83 17.22 -6.52
CA ASP A 147 -24.96 16.82 -5.13
C ASP A 147 -23.93 15.78 -4.68
N ALA A 148 -22.89 15.55 -5.51
CA ALA A 148 -21.87 14.56 -5.22
C ALA A 148 -21.12 14.89 -3.93
N SER A 149 -20.89 13.87 -3.12
CA SER A 149 -20.02 13.94 -1.95
C SER A 149 -19.32 12.61 -1.68
N VAL A 150 -18.20 12.68 -0.98
CA VAL A 150 -17.52 11.51 -0.41
C VAL A 150 -17.14 11.81 1.02
N GLY A 151 -17.60 10.96 1.95
CA GLY A 151 -17.27 11.05 3.37
C GLY A 151 -16.44 9.86 3.83
N PHE A 152 -15.53 10.09 4.79
CA PHE A 152 -14.81 9.02 5.46
C PHE A 152 -14.95 9.11 6.97
N ARG A 153 -14.79 7.96 7.64
CA ARG A 153 -14.60 7.82 9.08
C ARG A 153 -13.46 6.83 9.35
N LEU A 154 -12.48 7.24 10.16
CA LEU A 154 -11.25 6.49 10.39
C LEU A 154 -11.35 5.41 11.47
N ASN A 155 -12.05 5.66 12.57
CA ASN A 155 -12.09 4.77 13.74
C ASN A 155 -13.37 3.94 13.78
N VAL A 156 -13.54 3.06 12.79
CA VAL A 156 -14.75 2.21 12.69
C VAL A 156 -14.84 1.11 13.75
N ASP A 157 -13.70 0.81 14.41
CA ASP A 157 -13.59 -0.15 15.50
C ASP A 157 -13.89 0.48 16.88
N GLY A 158 -14.32 1.74 16.90
CA GLY A 158 -14.56 2.50 18.14
C GLY A 158 -13.30 2.98 18.85
N SER A 159 -12.13 2.78 18.26
CA SER A 159 -10.88 3.33 18.79
C SER A 159 -10.80 4.84 18.55
N SER A 160 -9.86 5.49 19.25
CA SER A 160 -9.48 6.90 19.00
C SER A 160 -8.08 6.99 18.38
N ARG A 161 -7.72 6.01 17.56
CA ARG A 161 -6.36 5.87 17.02
C ARG A 161 -5.99 6.97 16.05
N TRP A 162 -6.93 7.33 15.19
CA TRP A 162 -6.70 8.22 14.07
C TRP A 162 -7.48 9.52 14.25
N SER A 163 -6.85 10.62 13.95
CA SER A 163 -7.50 11.91 13.76
C SER A 163 -6.75 12.67 12.67
N CYS A 164 -7.43 13.55 11.97
CA CYS A 164 -6.81 14.45 11.00
C CYS A 164 -7.09 15.91 11.38
N GLU A 165 -6.13 16.74 11.12
CA GLU A 165 -6.16 18.21 11.29
C GLU A 165 -6.29 18.90 9.93
N SER A 166 -6.01 18.16 8.85
CA SER A 166 -6.22 18.60 7.47
C SER A 166 -6.66 17.41 6.61
N VAL A 167 -7.29 17.70 5.48
CA VAL A 167 -7.63 16.73 4.45
C VAL A 167 -7.11 17.20 3.12
N ARG A 168 -6.37 16.34 2.43
CA ARG A 168 -6.01 16.54 1.02
C ARG A 168 -6.93 15.72 0.13
N VAL A 169 -7.48 16.35 -0.90
CA VAL A 169 -8.27 15.72 -1.96
C VAL A 169 -7.38 15.65 -3.19
N LEU A 170 -7.07 14.44 -3.65
CA LEU A 170 -6.38 14.18 -4.91
C LEU A 170 -7.42 14.09 -6.01
N GLY A 171 -7.26 14.89 -7.04
CA GLY A 171 -8.22 14.89 -8.15
C GLY A 171 -8.18 16.18 -8.95
N TYR A 172 -9.06 16.25 -9.94
CA TYR A 172 -9.11 17.39 -10.85
C TYR A 172 -10.52 17.60 -11.40
N GLY A 173 -10.88 18.86 -11.58
CA GLY A 173 -12.07 19.26 -12.34
C GLY A 173 -11.82 19.25 -13.84
N SER A 174 -12.88 19.22 -14.65
CA SER A 174 -12.81 19.48 -16.10
C SER A 174 -12.39 20.91 -16.40
N SER A 175 -12.61 21.83 -15.46
CA SER A 175 -12.11 23.19 -15.41
C SER A 175 -11.91 23.62 -13.94
N ASP A 176 -11.36 24.81 -13.71
CA ASP A 176 -11.21 25.42 -12.39
C ASP A 176 -12.55 25.76 -11.69
N ARG A 177 -13.67 25.69 -12.42
CA ARG A 177 -15.01 25.87 -11.88
C ARG A 177 -15.55 24.62 -11.16
N ALA A 178 -14.97 23.42 -11.43
CA ALA A 178 -15.33 22.18 -10.76
C ALA A 178 -14.26 21.83 -9.71
N TYR A 179 -14.61 21.94 -8.43
CA TYR A 179 -13.68 21.81 -7.31
C TYR A 179 -14.32 21.18 -6.08
N PRO A 180 -13.53 20.57 -5.18
CA PRO A 180 -14.01 20.07 -3.91
C PRO A 180 -14.20 21.20 -2.89
N TYR A 181 -15.13 21.02 -1.95
CA TYR A 181 -15.29 21.90 -0.80
C TYR A 181 -15.74 21.14 0.44
N ILE A 182 -15.47 21.70 1.61
CA ILE A 182 -15.89 21.16 2.90
C ILE A 182 -16.73 22.20 3.62
N LEU A 183 -17.90 21.78 4.14
CA LEU A 183 -18.73 22.63 5.01
C LEU A 183 -18.36 22.32 6.47
N CYS A 184 -18.08 23.36 7.23
CA CYS A 184 -17.90 23.31 8.67
C CYS A 184 -18.86 24.27 9.35
N LEU A 185 -19.84 23.72 10.08
CA LEU A 185 -20.98 24.49 10.60
C LEU A 185 -21.75 25.20 9.46
N ALA A 186 -21.72 26.52 9.41
CA ALA A 186 -22.38 27.33 8.36
C ALA A 186 -21.40 27.83 7.29
N ASP A 187 -20.09 27.60 7.45
CA ASP A 187 -19.05 28.16 6.59
C ASP A 187 -18.45 27.12 5.67
N THR A 188 -18.02 27.58 4.48
CA THR A 188 -17.21 26.77 3.56
C THR A 188 -15.74 26.98 3.86
N LEU A 189 -15.02 25.89 4.12
CA LEU A 189 -13.59 25.95 4.33
C LEU A 189 -12.88 26.33 3.04
N ARG A 190 -11.90 27.22 3.14
CA ARG A 190 -10.99 27.51 2.04
C ARG A 190 -10.03 26.35 1.82
N PHE A 191 -9.64 26.12 0.58
CA PHE A 191 -8.60 25.17 0.24
C PHE A 191 -7.35 25.88 -0.28
N ASP A 192 -6.20 25.26 -0.06
CA ASP A 192 -4.96 25.56 -0.76
C ASP A 192 -4.84 24.59 -1.93
N PHE A 193 -4.75 25.11 -3.16
CA PHE A 193 -4.52 24.29 -4.34
C PHE A 193 -3.02 24.14 -4.60
N GLU A 194 -2.54 22.91 -4.54
CA GLU A 194 -1.16 22.53 -4.81
C GLU A 194 -1.05 22.11 -6.29
N ALA A 195 -0.64 23.03 -7.15
CA ALA A 195 -0.59 22.81 -8.61
C ALA A 195 0.38 21.68 -9.00
N ALA A 196 1.50 21.53 -8.27
CA ALA A 196 2.50 20.50 -8.56
C ALA A 196 1.94 19.06 -8.44
N THR A 197 1.03 18.85 -7.51
CA THR A 197 0.42 17.55 -7.20
C THR A 197 -1.04 17.44 -7.60
N HIS A 198 -1.62 18.51 -8.17
CA HIS A 198 -3.06 18.59 -8.48
C HIS A 198 -3.91 18.15 -7.30
N SER A 199 -3.68 18.76 -6.12
CA SER A 199 -4.38 18.42 -4.90
C SER A 199 -4.92 19.65 -4.20
N TYR A 200 -6.02 19.44 -3.46
CA TYR A 200 -6.72 20.48 -2.70
C TYR A 200 -6.55 20.16 -1.21
N ARG A 201 -5.89 21.03 -0.44
CA ARG A 201 -5.72 20.85 1.00
C ARG A 201 -6.69 21.74 1.76
N PHE A 202 -7.37 21.17 2.73
CA PHE A 202 -8.28 21.84 3.66
C PHE A 202 -7.74 21.69 5.07
N ASP A 203 -7.48 22.80 5.76
CA ASP A 203 -7.18 22.80 7.18
C ASP A 203 -8.50 22.81 7.97
N LEU A 204 -8.60 21.93 8.96
CA LEU A 204 -9.81 21.71 9.73
C LEU A 204 -9.74 22.55 11.02
N PRO A 205 -10.88 23.09 11.51
CA PRO A 205 -10.88 23.94 12.70
C PRO A 205 -10.55 23.18 14.00
N ALA A 206 -10.69 21.86 14.00
CA ALA A 206 -10.31 20.97 15.10
C ALA A 206 -10.00 19.57 14.57
N PRO A 207 -9.15 18.80 15.28
CA PRO A 207 -8.89 17.40 14.92
C PRO A 207 -10.20 16.60 14.91
N THR A 208 -10.39 15.79 13.85
CA THR A 208 -11.56 14.91 13.70
C THR A 208 -11.15 13.57 13.09
N ASP A 209 -11.99 12.55 13.27
CA ASP A 209 -11.83 11.26 12.63
C ASP A 209 -12.75 11.05 11.43
N SER A 210 -13.58 12.05 11.11
CA SER A 210 -14.53 11.96 9.99
C SER A 210 -14.71 13.30 9.28
N VAL A 211 -14.75 13.26 7.95
CA VAL A 211 -14.94 14.43 7.09
C VAL A 211 -15.81 14.05 5.91
N VAL A 212 -16.64 15.00 5.45
CA VAL A 212 -17.39 14.90 4.19
C VAL A 212 -16.88 15.97 3.23
N VAL A 213 -16.32 15.54 2.11
CA VAL A 213 -15.94 16.37 0.98
C VAL A 213 -17.12 16.42 0.01
N ARG A 214 -17.52 17.61 -0.38
CA ARG A 214 -18.53 17.88 -1.39
C ARG A 214 -17.87 18.41 -2.66
N PHE A 215 -18.57 18.37 -3.78
CA PHE A 215 -18.03 18.85 -5.05
C PHE A 215 -18.96 19.91 -5.65
N HIS A 216 -18.39 21.06 -5.95
CA HIS A 216 -19.06 22.08 -6.75
C HIS A 216 -18.86 21.72 -8.23
N ILE A 217 -19.95 21.37 -8.90
CA ILE A 217 -19.93 20.89 -10.30
C ILE A 217 -20.98 21.66 -11.08
N PRO A 218 -20.61 22.75 -11.77
CA PRO A 218 -21.52 23.47 -12.65
C PRO A 218 -22.02 22.58 -13.80
N ALA A 219 -23.15 22.95 -14.38
CA ALA A 219 -23.72 22.24 -15.52
C ALA A 219 -22.71 22.10 -16.67
N GLY A 220 -22.54 20.88 -17.17
CA GLY A 220 -21.59 20.54 -18.22
C GLY A 220 -20.14 20.30 -17.75
N GLU A 221 -19.87 20.45 -16.46
CA GLU A 221 -18.58 20.15 -15.85
C GLU A 221 -18.60 18.78 -15.15
N GLU A 222 -17.41 18.29 -14.81
CA GLU A 222 -17.22 17.06 -14.07
C GLU A 222 -16.02 17.18 -13.13
N PHE A 223 -15.96 16.32 -12.10
CA PHE A 223 -14.81 16.18 -11.23
C PHE A 223 -14.36 14.73 -11.17
N THR A 224 -13.05 14.50 -11.21
CA THR A 224 -12.43 13.19 -10.99
C THR A 224 -11.73 13.17 -9.64
N LEU A 225 -12.15 12.27 -8.76
CA LEU A 225 -11.51 11.99 -7.48
C LEU A 225 -10.53 10.84 -7.63
N ASN A 226 -9.25 11.04 -7.31
CA ASN A 226 -8.21 10.00 -7.28
C ASN A 226 -7.90 9.49 -5.86
N GLY A 227 -8.28 10.25 -4.82
CA GLY A 227 -8.11 9.81 -3.45
C GLY A 227 -8.31 10.92 -2.43
N LEU A 228 -8.32 10.52 -1.17
CA LEU A 228 -8.34 11.40 0.00
C LEU A 228 -7.14 11.06 0.86
N GLN A 229 -6.52 12.05 1.49
CA GLN A 229 -5.46 11.87 2.46
C GLN A 229 -5.78 12.64 3.73
N PRO A 230 -6.20 11.95 4.81
CA PRO A 230 -6.27 12.56 6.13
C PRO A 230 -4.85 12.83 6.65
N LEU A 231 -4.59 14.03 7.12
CA LEU A 231 -3.29 14.51 7.58
C LEU A 231 -3.38 14.90 9.05
N SER A 232 -2.51 14.34 9.89
CA SER A 232 -2.48 14.64 11.33
C SER A 232 -1.32 15.54 11.73
N TRP A 233 -0.34 15.75 10.84
CA TRP A 233 0.90 16.49 11.09
C TRP A 233 1.72 15.96 12.29
N ARG A 234 1.39 14.76 12.76
CA ARG A 234 2.09 14.14 13.89
C ARG A 234 3.37 13.46 13.43
N PRO A 235 4.46 13.56 14.20
CA PRO A 235 5.63 12.73 13.95
C PRO A 235 5.26 11.25 14.02
N GLY A 236 5.77 10.46 13.06
CA GLY A 236 5.49 9.02 13.07
C GLY A 236 5.82 8.34 11.76
N VAL A 237 5.40 7.08 11.65
CA VAL A 237 5.48 6.35 10.39
C VAL A 237 4.20 6.59 9.60
N ASN A 238 4.33 7.23 8.44
CA ASN A 238 3.24 7.38 7.48
C ASN A 238 3.25 6.17 6.55
N TYR A 239 2.12 5.50 6.44
CA TYR A 239 2.05 4.26 5.65
C TYR A 239 1.04 4.39 4.51
N PHE A 240 1.54 4.30 3.28
CA PHE A 240 0.77 4.46 2.06
C PHE A 240 0.66 3.14 1.33
N ALA A 241 -0.51 2.52 1.34
CA ALA A 241 -0.78 1.29 0.61
C ALA A 241 -1.47 1.59 -0.73
N SER A 242 -0.87 1.15 -1.83
CA SER A 242 -1.37 1.29 -3.19
C SER A 242 -1.59 -0.11 -3.77
N GLY A 243 -2.82 -0.58 -3.78
CA GLY A 243 -3.16 -1.93 -4.24
C GLY A 243 -4.33 -1.93 -5.21
N VAL A 244 -4.17 -2.61 -6.36
CA VAL A 244 -5.24 -2.79 -7.35
C VAL A 244 -5.35 -4.25 -7.76
N ASN A 245 -6.54 -4.83 -7.60
CA ASN A 245 -6.80 -6.22 -7.99
C ASN A 245 -6.40 -6.48 -9.44
N GLY A 246 -5.56 -7.49 -9.66
CA GLY A 246 -5.09 -7.87 -10.98
C GLY A 246 -3.99 -6.97 -11.55
N ALA A 247 -3.49 -5.98 -10.81
CA ALA A 247 -2.43 -5.11 -11.31
C ALA A 247 -1.10 -5.86 -11.45
N ALA A 248 -0.53 -5.73 -12.65
CA ALA A 248 0.83 -6.09 -13.01
C ALA A 248 1.66 -4.79 -13.10
N LEU A 249 2.97 -4.90 -13.24
CA LEU A 249 3.87 -3.74 -13.41
C LEU A 249 3.41 -2.78 -14.54
N PRO A 250 3.05 -3.27 -15.75
CA PRO A 250 2.53 -2.39 -16.80
C PRO A 250 1.24 -1.65 -16.41
N SER A 251 0.45 -2.18 -15.48
CA SER A 251 -0.74 -1.47 -14.99
C SER A 251 -0.36 -0.18 -14.28
N TRP A 252 0.68 -0.21 -13.46
CA TRP A 252 1.20 0.95 -12.74
C TRP A 252 2.00 1.89 -13.64
N LEU A 253 2.82 1.33 -14.54
CA LEU A 253 3.76 2.10 -15.36
C LEU A 253 3.12 2.78 -16.57
N ASP A 254 2.16 2.11 -17.22
CA ASP A 254 1.63 2.53 -18.52
C ASP A 254 0.21 3.09 -18.43
N LYS A 255 -0.47 2.92 -17.28
CA LYS A 255 -1.86 3.36 -17.12
C LYS A 255 -2.07 4.33 -15.94
N CYS A 256 -1.10 4.47 -15.04
CA CYS A 256 -1.13 5.45 -13.94
C CYS A 256 -0.30 6.67 -14.35
N GLU A 257 -0.87 7.51 -15.21
CA GLU A 257 -0.17 8.68 -15.80
C GLU A 257 0.31 9.67 -14.74
N ASP A 258 -0.38 9.72 -13.61
CA ASP A 258 -0.09 10.66 -12.52
C ASP A 258 0.69 10.02 -11.36
N LEU A 259 1.16 8.77 -11.51
CA LEU A 259 1.86 8.06 -10.42
C LEU A 259 3.10 8.81 -9.92
N GLU A 260 3.98 9.22 -10.84
CA GLU A 260 5.21 9.92 -10.48
C GLU A 260 4.93 11.28 -9.83
N ARG A 261 3.94 12.01 -10.34
CA ARG A 261 3.48 13.27 -9.73
C ARG A 261 2.99 13.05 -8.31
N ASP A 262 2.12 12.07 -8.12
CA ASP A 262 1.50 11.80 -6.82
C ASP A 262 2.48 11.20 -5.80
N LEU A 263 3.56 10.52 -6.26
CA LEU A 263 4.65 10.07 -5.40
C LEU A 263 5.36 11.24 -4.70
N GLN A 264 5.28 12.47 -5.23
CA GLN A 264 5.76 13.68 -4.54
C GLN A 264 4.99 13.96 -3.25
N LEU A 265 3.77 13.44 -3.08
CA LEU A 265 3.02 13.52 -1.82
C LEU A 265 3.48 12.48 -0.80
N VAL A 266 4.11 11.42 -1.25
CA VAL A 266 4.60 10.32 -0.41
C VAL A 266 6.03 10.56 0.03
N HIS A 267 6.92 10.92 -0.90
CA HIS A 267 8.37 10.97 -0.69
C HIS A 267 8.87 9.76 0.12
N PRO A 268 8.77 8.55 -0.42
CA PRO A 268 9.01 7.34 0.34
C PRO A 268 10.48 7.24 0.80
N ASP A 269 10.66 6.91 2.08
CA ASP A 269 11.94 6.49 2.65
C ASP A 269 12.16 4.99 2.46
N LEU A 270 11.05 4.24 2.43
CA LEU A 270 11.01 2.83 2.11
C LEU A 270 9.89 2.54 1.11
N ALA A 271 10.21 1.89 0.00
CA ALA A 271 9.24 1.34 -0.93
C ALA A 271 9.20 -0.20 -0.83
N ILE A 272 8.06 -0.75 -0.44
CA ILE A 272 7.79 -2.19 -0.43
C ILE A 272 7.11 -2.54 -1.75
N LEU A 273 7.83 -3.24 -2.63
CA LEU A 273 7.33 -3.60 -3.95
C LEU A 273 6.81 -5.05 -3.92
N ALA A 274 5.49 -5.21 -3.74
CA ALA A 274 4.78 -6.48 -3.68
C ALA A 274 3.95 -6.71 -4.96
N VAL A 275 4.56 -6.45 -6.12
CA VAL A 275 3.96 -6.59 -7.45
C VAL A 275 4.75 -7.61 -8.28
N GLY A 276 4.06 -8.45 -9.07
CA GLY A 276 4.72 -9.48 -9.87
C GLY A 276 3.88 -10.74 -10.08
N ILE A 277 2.96 -11.04 -9.15
CA ILE A 277 2.12 -12.24 -9.24
C ILE A 277 1.27 -12.25 -10.53
N ASN A 278 0.75 -11.08 -10.94
CA ASN A 278 -0.04 -10.95 -12.16
C ASN A 278 0.82 -10.87 -13.42
N ASP A 279 2.06 -10.38 -13.32
CA ASP A 279 3.05 -10.39 -14.40
C ASP A 279 3.44 -11.82 -14.77
N SER A 280 3.54 -12.69 -13.78
CA SER A 280 3.92 -14.08 -13.92
C SER A 280 2.75 -15.05 -14.13
N ALA A 281 1.50 -14.57 -14.11
CA ALA A 281 0.28 -15.39 -14.27
C ALA A 281 0.08 -15.85 -15.72
N THR A 282 1.12 -16.40 -16.33
CA THR A 282 1.16 -16.86 -17.70
C THR A 282 1.83 -18.25 -17.80
N SER A 283 1.93 -18.85 -18.98
CA SER A 283 2.67 -20.10 -19.13
C SER A 283 4.18 -19.86 -18.99
N ALA A 284 4.94 -20.87 -18.58
CA ALA A 284 6.38 -20.74 -18.39
C ALA A 284 7.13 -20.32 -19.68
N LYS A 285 6.63 -20.74 -20.86
CA LYS A 285 7.20 -20.32 -22.15
C LYS A 285 6.94 -18.85 -22.51
N ASP A 286 5.86 -18.28 -21.95
CA ASP A 286 5.41 -16.91 -22.24
C ASP A 286 5.92 -15.88 -21.22
N PHE A 287 6.28 -16.32 -20.00
CA PHE A 287 6.92 -15.45 -19.03
C PHE A 287 8.32 -15.04 -19.51
N LYS A 288 8.62 -13.75 -19.43
CA LYS A 288 9.89 -13.17 -19.90
C LYS A 288 10.56 -12.45 -18.73
N PRO A 289 11.50 -13.13 -18.01
CA PRO A 289 12.18 -12.54 -16.86
C PRO A 289 12.85 -11.20 -17.15
N GLU A 290 13.47 -11.04 -18.33
CA GLU A 290 14.12 -9.79 -18.70
C GLU A 290 13.13 -8.63 -18.85
N LYS A 291 11.94 -8.88 -19.45
CA LYS A 291 10.90 -7.85 -19.54
C LYS A 291 10.32 -7.51 -18.17
N PHE A 292 10.21 -8.49 -17.29
CA PHE A 292 9.81 -8.29 -15.90
C PHE A 292 10.84 -7.40 -15.18
N LYS A 293 12.12 -7.68 -15.29
CA LYS A 293 13.19 -6.86 -14.71
C LYS A 293 13.22 -5.44 -15.29
N GLU A 294 13.03 -5.29 -16.60
CA GLU A 294 12.95 -3.97 -17.24
C GLU A 294 11.82 -3.12 -16.64
N ASN A 295 10.64 -3.71 -16.44
CA ASN A 295 9.53 -3.00 -15.81
C ASN A 295 9.82 -2.64 -14.35
N TYR A 296 10.47 -3.51 -13.59
CA TYR A 296 10.92 -3.19 -12.24
C TYR A 296 11.91 -2.03 -12.22
N ARG A 297 12.90 -2.01 -13.13
CA ARG A 297 13.84 -0.89 -13.26
C ARG A 297 13.10 0.43 -13.50
N ARG A 298 12.14 0.44 -14.42
CA ARG A 298 11.31 1.64 -14.68
C ARG A 298 10.60 2.14 -13.41
N LEU A 299 10.04 1.24 -12.61
CA LEU A 299 9.36 1.61 -11.37
C LEU A 299 10.35 2.13 -10.32
N ILE A 300 11.48 1.46 -10.12
CA ILE A 300 12.52 1.87 -9.17
C ILE A 300 13.08 3.25 -9.54
N GLU A 301 13.39 3.46 -10.82
CA GLU A 301 13.89 4.74 -11.32
C GLU A 301 12.87 5.87 -11.18
N MET A 302 11.57 5.60 -11.38
CA MET A 302 10.50 6.54 -11.13
C MET A 302 10.48 6.97 -9.66
N VAL A 303 10.57 6.03 -8.73
CA VAL A 303 10.63 6.33 -7.29
C VAL A 303 11.89 7.12 -6.95
N ARG A 304 13.05 6.76 -7.49
CA ARG A 304 14.33 7.45 -7.25
C ARG A 304 14.36 8.88 -7.78
N ARG A 305 13.63 9.20 -8.85
CA ARG A 305 13.50 10.60 -9.29
C ARG A 305 12.80 11.48 -8.26
N VAL A 306 11.89 10.91 -7.48
CA VAL A 306 11.16 11.62 -6.41
C VAL A 306 11.90 11.53 -5.07
N SER A 307 12.47 10.36 -4.76
CA SER A 307 13.14 10.06 -3.49
C SER A 307 14.44 9.32 -3.76
N PRO A 308 15.55 10.01 -4.04
CA PRO A 308 16.84 9.41 -4.41
C PRO A 308 17.40 8.42 -3.38
N GLU A 309 17.16 8.69 -2.10
CA GLU A 309 17.65 7.90 -0.95
C GLU A 309 16.67 6.77 -0.54
N CYS A 310 15.58 6.56 -1.30
CA CYS A 310 14.57 5.55 -0.96
C CYS A 310 15.18 4.15 -0.88
N ALA A 311 14.99 3.47 0.23
CA ALA A 311 15.25 2.05 0.37
C ALA A 311 14.15 1.23 -0.32
N PHE A 312 14.51 0.06 -0.84
CA PHE A 312 13.56 -0.85 -1.48
C PHE A 312 13.57 -2.21 -0.80
N ILE A 313 12.39 -2.78 -0.59
CA ILE A 313 12.22 -4.18 -0.24
C ILE A 313 11.29 -4.81 -1.28
N PHE A 314 11.77 -5.83 -1.96
CA PHE A 314 10.97 -6.64 -2.87
C PHE A 314 10.34 -7.81 -2.10
N VAL A 315 9.03 -8.00 -2.28
CA VAL A 315 8.32 -9.18 -1.77
C VAL A 315 8.17 -10.16 -2.93
N THR A 316 8.79 -11.33 -2.83
CA THR A 316 8.65 -12.33 -3.89
C THR A 316 7.22 -12.83 -4.01
N ASN A 317 6.84 -13.37 -5.16
CA ASN A 317 5.51 -13.94 -5.33
C ASN A 317 5.33 -15.14 -4.39
N ASN A 318 4.11 -15.32 -3.90
CA ASN A 318 3.74 -16.58 -3.27
C ASN A 318 3.64 -17.73 -4.28
N ASP A 319 3.82 -18.98 -3.82
CA ASP A 319 3.36 -20.12 -4.60
C ASP A 319 1.86 -20.01 -4.86
N SER A 320 1.42 -20.30 -6.09
CA SER A 320 0.05 -20.01 -6.48
C SER A 320 -0.43 -20.81 -7.69
N TYR A 321 -1.72 -20.80 -7.87
CA TYR A 321 -2.38 -21.17 -9.12
C TYR A 321 -2.74 -19.89 -9.90
N ARG A 322 -2.88 -20.01 -11.21
CA ARG A 322 -3.33 -18.96 -12.12
C ARG A 322 -4.58 -19.37 -12.88
N TYR A 323 -5.39 -18.41 -13.26
CA TYR A 323 -6.56 -18.66 -14.09
C TYR A 323 -6.16 -19.10 -15.51
N VAL A 324 -6.80 -20.13 -16.00
CA VAL A 324 -6.67 -20.62 -17.37
C VAL A 324 -8.07 -20.85 -17.97
N ARG A 325 -8.14 -21.05 -19.28
CA ARG A 325 -9.43 -21.19 -19.99
C ARG A 325 -10.39 -22.22 -19.35
N ARG A 326 -9.87 -23.26 -18.72
CA ARG A 326 -10.65 -24.34 -18.11
C ARG A 326 -10.38 -24.52 -16.63
N GLY A 327 -10.39 -23.41 -15.85
CA GLY A 327 -10.21 -23.45 -14.40
C GLY A 327 -8.89 -22.84 -13.93
N MET A 328 -8.20 -23.53 -13.03
CA MET A 328 -6.95 -23.07 -12.44
C MET A 328 -5.82 -24.05 -12.78
N ALA A 329 -4.64 -23.52 -13.06
CA ALA A 329 -3.41 -24.29 -13.23
C ALA A 329 -2.33 -23.73 -12.30
N TRP A 330 -1.46 -24.60 -11.83
CA TRP A 330 -0.31 -24.17 -11.04
C TRP A 330 0.57 -23.18 -11.82
N ASN A 331 1.01 -22.13 -11.15
CA ASN A 331 1.88 -21.11 -11.72
C ASN A 331 3.35 -21.47 -11.51
N GLY A 332 3.95 -22.10 -12.51
CA GLY A 332 5.35 -22.57 -12.46
C GLY A 332 6.40 -21.46 -12.57
N ASN A 333 6.01 -20.17 -12.56
CA ASN A 333 6.96 -19.07 -12.73
C ASN A 333 7.51 -18.50 -11.41
N GLY A 334 7.10 -19.06 -10.25
CA GLY A 334 7.47 -18.53 -8.93
C GLY A 334 8.98 -18.42 -8.74
N GLU A 335 9.76 -19.49 -9.06
CA GLU A 335 11.22 -19.48 -8.93
C GLU A 335 11.89 -18.50 -9.91
N ALA A 336 11.39 -18.39 -11.14
CA ALA A 336 11.93 -17.44 -12.11
C ALA A 336 11.71 -15.97 -11.68
N VAL A 337 10.57 -15.66 -11.05
CA VAL A 337 10.31 -14.34 -10.46
C VAL A 337 11.22 -14.09 -9.26
N ARG A 338 11.36 -15.08 -8.37
CA ARG A 338 12.26 -15.00 -7.22
C ARG A 338 13.69 -14.68 -7.64
N GLN A 339 14.21 -15.41 -8.61
CA GLN A 339 15.55 -15.19 -9.14
C GLN A 339 15.68 -13.79 -9.77
N ALA A 340 14.72 -13.35 -10.57
CA ALA A 340 14.73 -12.02 -11.16
C ALA A 340 14.72 -10.91 -10.10
N MET A 341 13.98 -11.09 -8.99
CA MET A 341 13.97 -10.13 -7.88
C MET A 341 15.30 -10.11 -7.11
N LEU A 342 15.98 -11.25 -6.93
CA LEU A 342 17.30 -11.30 -6.32
C LEU A 342 18.35 -10.57 -7.18
N GLU A 343 18.33 -10.77 -8.50
CA GLU A 343 19.23 -10.09 -9.43
C GLU A 343 18.99 -8.56 -9.42
N LEU A 344 17.73 -8.12 -9.39
CA LEU A 344 17.39 -6.70 -9.25
C LEU A 344 17.83 -6.14 -7.89
N ALA A 345 17.71 -6.93 -6.83
CA ALA A 345 18.14 -6.50 -5.50
C ALA A 345 19.65 -6.32 -5.43
N GLU A 346 20.42 -7.16 -6.09
CA GLU A 346 21.87 -6.99 -6.26
C GLU A 346 22.19 -5.70 -7.03
N GLU A 347 21.49 -5.47 -8.15
CA GLU A 347 21.68 -4.30 -9.01
C GLU A 347 21.36 -2.97 -8.31
N TYR A 348 20.29 -2.93 -7.51
CA TYR A 348 19.78 -1.69 -6.91
C TYR A 348 20.09 -1.53 -5.42
N GLY A 349 20.75 -2.49 -4.79
CA GLY A 349 20.99 -2.46 -3.34
C GLY A 349 19.70 -2.55 -2.54
N ALA A 350 18.77 -3.42 -2.98
CA ALA A 350 17.48 -3.61 -2.33
C ALA A 350 17.50 -4.83 -1.40
N GLY A 351 16.60 -4.83 -0.40
CA GLY A 351 16.26 -6.03 0.37
C GLY A 351 15.26 -6.91 -0.38
N VAL A 352 15.31 -8.21 -0.15
CA VAL A 352 14.29 -9.17 -0.62
C VAL A 352 13.70 -9.89 0.59
N TRP A 353 12.40 -9.80 0.77
CA TRP A 353 11.66 -10.70 1.63
C TRP A 353 11.10 -11.84 0.79
N ASP A 354 11.66 -13.03 0.99
CA ASP A 354 11.39 -14.20 0.15
C ASP A 354 10.11 -14.94 0.60
N LEU A 355 8.94 -14.40 0.25
CA LEU A 355 7.65 -15.04 0.54
C LEU A 355 7.54 -16.44 -0.08
N TYR A 356 8.13 -16.67 -1.27
CA TYR A 356 8.15 -17.98 -1.90
C TYR A 356 8.88 -19.00 -1.03
N GLY A 357 10.01 -18.59 -0.46
CA GLY A 357 10.79 -19.40 0.49
C GLY A 357 10.05 -19.62 1.81
N VAL A 358 9.42 -18.58 2.36
CA VAL A 358 8.59 -18.67 3.59
C VAL A 358 7.45 -19.69 3.42
N MET A 359 6.91 -19.80 2.22
CA MET A 359 5.87 -20.80 1.91
C MET A 359 6.43 -22.23 1.71
N GLY A 360 7.74 -22.39 1.56
CA GLY A 360 8.38 -23.66 1.27
C GLY A 360 8.54 -23.97 -0.22
N GLY A 361 8.41 -22.95 -1.09
CA GLY A 361 8.64 -23.08 -2.54
C GLY A 361 7.45 -23.65 -3.31
N ALA A 362 7.78 -24.40 -4.37
CA ALA A 362 6.80 -24.95 -5.31
C ALA A 362 5.83 -25.94 -4.69
N HIS A 363 4.55 -25.90 -5.14
CA HIS A 363 3.49 -26.83 -4.76
C HIS A 363 3.14 -26.80 -3.26
N THR A 364 3.32 -25.68 -2.57
CA THR A 364 3.06 -25.54 -1.14
C THR A 364 1.77 -24.82 -0.81
N VAL A 365 1.20 -24.05 -1.73
CA VAL A 365 -0.04 -23.29 -1.50
C VAL A 365 -1.22 -24.16 -1.07
N GLU A 366 -1.27 -25.44 -1.48
CA GLU A 366 -2.31 -26.37 -1.04
C GLU A 366 -2.16 -26.71 0.45
N LYS A 367 -0.93 -26.88 0.94
CA LYS A 367 -0.66 -27.07 2.38
C LYS A 367 -1.09 -25.84 3.19
N TRP A 368 -0.81 -24.64 2.65
CA TRP A 368 -1.25 -23.39 3.27
C TRP A 368 -2.77 -23.26 3.30
N ARG A 369 -3.47 -23.72 2.23
CA ARG A 369 -4.94 -23.77 2.20
C ARG A 369 -5.47 -24.75 3.26
N ASP A 370 -4.90 -25.95 3.34
CA ASP A 370 -5.32 -26.99 4.26
C ASP A 370 -5.08 -26.60 5.73
N ALA A 371 -4.06 -25.77 5.98
CA ALA A 371 -3.80 -25.12 7.26
C ALA A 371 -4.69 -23.87 7.53
N GLY A 372 -5.62 -23.53 6.63
CA GLY A 372 -6.51 -22.37 6.78
C GLY A 372 -5.85 -21.02 6.52
N LEU A 373 -4.63 -20.99 5.99
CA LEU A 373 -3.85 -19.76 5.72
C LEU A 373 -4.08 -19.23 4.31
N ALA A 374 -4.33 -20.09 3.32
CA ALA A 374 -4.67 -19.68 1.95
C ALA A 374 -6.13 -19.98 1.61
N LYS A 375 -6.69 -19.26 0.64
CA LYS A 375 -8.05 -19.46 0.15
C LYS A 375 -8.14 -20.63 -0.82
N ASN A 376 -9.36 -21.07 -1.11
CA ASN A 376 -9.65 -22.17 -2.05
C ASN A 376 -9.24 -21.85 -3.50
N ASP A 377 -9.04 -20.57 -3.84
CA ASP A 377 -8.54 -20.16 -5.14
C ASP A 377 -7.03 -20.43 -5.33
N ARG A 378 -6.32 -20.84 -4.26
CA ARG A 378 -4.88 -21.15 -4.26
C ARG A 378 -4.02 -20.02 -4.82
N LEU A 379 -4.48 -18.80 -4.60
CA LEU A 379 -3.81 -17.57 -4.99
C LEU A 379 -3.75 -16.59 -3.82
N HIS A 380 -4.88 -16.36 -3.16
CA HIS A 380 -5.00 -15.39 -2.09
C HIS A 380 -4.92 -16.06 -0.71
N PHE A 381 -4.49 -15.31 0.29
CA PHE A 381 -4.49 -15.75 1.67
C PHE A 381 -5.82 -15.42 2.37
N THR A 382 -6.09 -16.13 3.45
CA THR A 382 -7.17 -15.78 4.38
C THR A 382 -6.75 -14.57 5.21
N ASP A 383 -7.67 -13.99 5.97
CA ASP A 383 -7.38 -12.89 6.91
C ASP A 383 -6.28 -13.30 7.91
N VAL A 384 -6.34 -14.56 8.39
CA VAL A 384 -5.33 -15.14 9.28
C VAL A 384 -3.97 -15.25 8.59
N GLY A 385 -3.96 -15.77 7.35
CA GLY A 385 -2.74 -15.90 6.56
C GLY A 385 -2.09 -14.54 6.30
N TYR A 386 -2.85 -13.52 5.88
CA TYR A 386 -2.31 -12.19 5.67
C TYR A 386 -1.76 -11.54 6.94
N LYS A 387 -2.41 -11.75 8.09
CA LYS A 387 -1.90 -11.24 9.37
C LYS A 387 -0.59 -11.91 9.76
N LEU A 388 -0.52 -13.24 9.60
CA LEU A 388 0.72 -14.00 9.81
C LEU A 388 1.85 -13.48 8.92
N LEU A 389 1.59 -13.24 7.63
CA LEU A 389 2.59 -12.68 6.72
C LEU A 389 3.06 -11.28 7.18
N GLY A 390 2.15 -10.45 7.70
CA GLY A 390 2.51 -9.15 8.26
C GLY A 390 3.40 -9.26 9.49
N ASP A 391 3.13 -10.23 10.37
CA ASP A 391 3.94 -10.50 11.55
C ASP A 391 5.36 -10.94 11.14
N LEU A 392 5.45 -11.94 10.26
CA LEU A 392 6.73 -12.48 9.76
C LEU A 392 7.56 -11.39 9.02
N PHE A 393 6.91 -10.56 8.21
CA PHE A 393 7.60 -9.48 7.51
C PHE A 393 8.20 -8.45 8.48
N VAL A 394 7.41 -7.97 9.45
CA VAL A 394 7.89 -6.98 10.41
C VAL A 394 8.94 -7.58 11.36
N GLU A 395 8.81 -8.85 11.72
CA GLU A 395 9.83 -9.56 12.50
C GLU A 395 11.15 -9.62 11.74
N ALA A 396 11.13 -9.98 10.44
CA ALA A 396 12.29 -9.98 9.57
C ALA A 396 12.92 -8.58 9.46
N LEU A 397 12.11 -7.55 9.25
CA LEU A 397 12.55 -6.16 9.17
C LEU A 397 13.24 -5.70 10.46
N MET A 398 12.64 -6.02 11.62
CA MET A 398 13.19 -5.63 12.91
C MET A 398 14.39 -6.50 13.33
N ALA A 399 14.44 -7.76 12.92
CA ALA A 399 15.61 -8.62 13.14
C ALA A 399 16.82 -8.11 12.34
N ASP A 400 16.62 -7.79 11.06
CA ASP A 400 17.67 -7.22 10.23
C ASP A 400 18.18 -5.88 10.78
N LYS A 401 17.26 -5.01 11.22
CA LYS A 401 17.61 -3.75 11.89
C LYS A 401 18.48 -3.94 13.13
N ARG A 402 18.27 -4.99 13.92
CA ARG A 402 19.07 -5.26 15.14
C ARG A 402 20.45 -5.84 14.83
N ASN A 403 20.59 -6.51 13.69
CA ASN A 403 21.81 -7.26 13.30
C ASN A 403 22.74 -6.48 12.37
N ARG A 404 22.40 -5.21 12.05
CA ARG A 404 23.22 -4.32 11.20
C ARG A 404 24.45 -3.76 11.91
#